data_41d4f149cd4bc35dd0ed9214098bf0f5
#
_entry.id   41d4f149cd4bc35dd0ed9214098bf0f5
#
_cell.length_a   1.000
_cell.length_b   1.000
_cell.length_c   1.000
_cell.angle_alpha   90.00
_cell.angle_beta   90.00
_cell.angle_gamma   90.00
#
_symmetry.space_group_name_H-M   'P 1'
#
loop_
_entity.id
_entity.type
_entity.pdbx_description
1 polymer ?
#
loop_
_entity_poly.entity_id
_entity_poly.type
_entity_poly.pdbx_seq_one_letter_code
_entity_poly.pdbx_strand_id
1 'polypeptide(L)'
;MSLWREMMIEDIPYVHNIAMNIWTTHKESQIIYENKFYSFPEGCYVYDNNGIKGYIISHPYNISSPPKINTLLTEVEINCLFIHDIVIVSEYRGRGIGNEIINKILDNNTIVSLVACDDKAKDFWISYGFEVDETTDCDYGIYMVKNKPER
;
A
#
# COMPACT_ATOMS: atom_id res chain seq x y z
N MET A 1 8.68 21.59 -4.12
CA MET A 1 8.73 20.93 -2.81
C MET A 1 7.58 19.94 -2.70
N SER A 2 7.85 18.72 -2.26
CA SER A 2 6.83 17.70 -2.12
C SER A 2 5.97 17.96 -0.88
N LEU A 3 4.67 17.68 -0.99
CA LEU A 3 3.75 17.68 0.15
C LEU A 3 3.60 16.28 0.78
N TRP A 4 4.28 15.28 0.23
CA TRP A 4 4.42 13.99 0.90
C TRP A 4 5.41 14.13 2.04
N ARG A 5 5.02 13.66 3.22
CA ARG A 5 5.90 13.61 4.40
C ARG A 5 5.75 12.25 5.09
N GLU A 6 6.72 11.93 5.94
CA GLU A 6 6.64 10.71 6.74
C GLU A 6 5.37 10.74 7.60
N MET A 7 4.70 9.59 7.66
CA MET A 7 3.55 9.41 8.54
C MET A 7 3.99 9.39 9.99
N MET A 8 3.19 9.98 10.86
CA MET A 8 3.36 9.91 12.31
C MET A 8 2.16 9.17 12.91
N ILE A 9 2.32 8.66 14.11
CA ILE A 9 1.25 7.91 14.76
C ILE A 9 -0.03 8.76 14.91
N GLU A 10 0.11 10.06 15.10
CA GLU A 10 -1.02 10.99 15.21
C GLU A 10 -1.81 11.10 13.92
N ASP A 11 -1.23 10.71 12.79
CA ASP A 11 -1.92 10.74 11.49
C ASP A 11 -2.89 9.57 11.31
N ILE A 12 -2.70 8.48 12.05
CA ILE A 12 -3.45 7.23 11.83
C ILE A 12 -4.97 7.43 11.90
N PRO A 13 -5.54 8.16 12.86
CA PRO A 13 -7.00 8.36 12.87
C PRO A 13 -7.51 9.02 11.59
N TYR A 14 -6.77 9.96 11.02
CA TYR A 14 -7.15 10.62 9.76
C TYR A 14 -7.01 9.68 8.57
N VAL A 15 -5.93 8.92 8.54
CA VAL A 15 -5.69 7.89 7.50
C VAL A 15 -6.81 6.85 7.54
N HIS A 16 -7.14 6.35 8.71
CA HIS A 16 -8.21 5.36 8.88
C HIS A 16 -9.56 5.92 8.46
N ASN A 17 -9.84 7.19 8.77
CA ASN A 17 -11.08 7.84 8.35
C ASN A 17 -11.19 7.91 6.82
N ILE A 18 -10.09 8.26 6.13
CA ILE A 18 -10.06 8.26 4.66
C ILE A 18 -10.35 6.86 4.14
N ALA A 19 -9.70 5.84 4.69
CA ALA A 19 -9.90 4.46 4.28
C ALA A 19 -11.36 4.03 4.44
N MET A 20 -11.99 4.34 5.59
CA MET A 20 -13.38 3.96 5.85
C MET A 20 -14.37 4.65 4.92
N ASN A 21 -14.03 5.82 4.38
CA ASN A 21 -14.89 6.54 3.45
C ASN A 21 -14.74 6.06 2.00
N ILE A 22 -13.63 5.41 1.67
CA ILE A 22 -13.32 4.97 0.31
C ILE A 22 -13.62 3.50 0.10
N TRP A 23 -13.21 2.65 1.06
CA TRP A 23 -13.41 1.20 0.92
C TRP A 23 -14.84 0.82 1.26
N THR A 24 -15.49 0.07 0.38
CA THR A 24 -16.86 -0.43 0.59
C THR A 24 -16.86 -1.85 1.15
N THR A 25 -15.77 -2.60 0.89
CA THR A 25 -15.59 -3.98 1.36
C THR A 25 -14.18 -4.12 1.93
N HIS A 26 -13.95 -5.21 2.66
CA HIS A 26 -12.63 -5.52 3.24
C HIS A 26 -12.07 -4.39 4.11
N LYS A 27 -12.96 -3.74 4.87
CA LYS A 27 -12.56 -2.67 5.79
C LYS A 27 -11.78 -3.25 6.96
N GLU A 28 -10.80 -2.46 7.41
CA GLU A 28 -9.93 -2.87 8.51
C GLU A 28 -10.04 -1.90 9.68
N SER A 29 -9.86 -2.43 10.90
CA SER A 29 -9.87 -1.62 12.12
C SER A 29 -8.64 -0.71 12.18
N GLN A 30 -8.75 0.38 12.91
CA GLN A 30 -7.65 1.33 13.07
C GLN A 30 -6.38 0.66 13.60
N ILE A 31 -6.51 -0.32 14.51
CA ILE A 31 -5.37 -1.01 15.09
C ILE A 31 -4.53 -1.75 14.02
N ILE A 32 -5.15 -2.17 12.92
CA ILE A 32 -4.43 -2.81 11.82
C ILE A 32 -3.51 -1.78 11.13
N TYR A 33 -3.99 -0.56 10.93
CA TYR A 33 -3.18 0.53 10.36
C TYR A 33 -2.02 0.88 11.30
N GLU A 34 -2.28 0.94 12.61
CA GLU A 34 -1.24 1.18 13.61
C GLU A 34 -0.18 0.07 13.60
N ASN A 35 -0.62 -1.18 13.54
CA ASN A 35 0.27 -2.34 13.51
C ASN A 35 1.22 -2.29 12.31
N LYS A 36 0.68 -2.00 11.12
CA LYS A 36 1.49 -1.91 9.90
C LYS A 36 2.43 -0.71 9.95
N PHE A 37 1.97 0.41 10.46
CA PHE A 37 2.81 1.60 10.63
C PHE A 37 3.99 1.29 11.55
N TYR A 38 3.75 0.69 12.70
CA TYR A 38 4.83 0.38 13.64
C TYR A 38 5.80 -0.67 13.09
N SER A 39 5.35 -1.54 12.18
CA SER A 39 6.25 -2.53 11.60
C SER A 39 7.29 -1.91 10.68
N PHE A 40 6.96 -0.79 10.00
CA PHE A 40 7.89 -0.13 9.09
C PHE A 40 7.49 1.32 8.85
N PRO A 41 7.74 2.22 9.81
CA PRO A 41 7.38 3.64 9.65
C PRO A 41 7.99 4.28 8.40
N GLU A 42 9.19 3.86 8.00
CA GLU A 42 9.90 4.38 6.83
C GLU A 42 9.17 4.10 5.50
N GLY A 43 8.22 3.19 5.49
CA GLY A 43 7.40 2.87 4.32
C GLY A 43 6.03 3.53 4.32
N CYS A 44 5.76 4.42 5.26
CA CYS A 44 4.45 5.04 5.44
C CYS A 44 4.55 6.55 5.30
N TYR A 45 3.71 7.11 4.42
CA TYR A 45 3.71 8.53 4.11
C TYR A 45 2.29 9.06 4.02
N VAL A 46 2.13 10.35 4.28
CA VAL A 46 0.88 11.08 4.07
C VAL A 46 1.12 12.26 3.14
N TYR A 47 0.12 12.56 2.31
CA TYR A 47 0.09 13.77 1.50
C TYR A 47 -0.67 14.83 2.29
N ASP A 48 0.07 15.81 2.77
CA ASP A 48 -0.45 16.83 3.68
C ASP A 48 -0.51 18.18 2.99
N ASN A 49 -1.72 18.59 2.61
CA ASN A 49 -1.97 19.88 1.99
C ASN A 49 -3.11 20.55 2.76
N ASN A 50 -2.76 21.23 3.86
CA ASN A 50 -3.73 21.78 4.80
C ASN A 50 -4.68 20.71 5.33
N GLY A 51 -4.11 19.59 5.71
CA GLY A 51 -4.81 18.38 6.12
C GLY A 51 -4.43 17.20 5.23
N ILE A 52 -4.64 16.00 5.73
CA ILE A 52 -4.24 14.79 5.01
C ILE A 52 -5.22 14.52 3.87
N LYS A 53 -4.69 14.44 2.65
CA LYS A 53 -5.46 14.21 1.42
C LYS A 53 -5.11 12.89 0.75
N GLY A 54 -4.17 12.15 1.30
CA GLY A 54 -3.78 10.85 0.80
C GLY A 54 -2.76 10.19 1.70
N TYR A 55 -2.53 8.90 1.47
CA TYR A 55 -1.56 8.14 2.24
C TYR A 55 -1.07 6.93 1.46
N ILE A 56 0.07 6.40 1.88
CA ILE A 56 0.54 5.08 1.47
C ILE A 56 1.07 4.36 2.72
N ILE A 57 0.75 3.08 2.83
CA ILE A 57 1.26 2.19 3.87
C ILE A 57 1.92 1.02 3.20
N SER A 58 3.18 0.78 3.56
CA SER A 58 3.93 -0.38 3.08
C SER A 58 4.75 -0.95 4.22
N HIS A 59 5.07 -2.24 4.11
CA HIS A 59 5.86 -2.93 5.13
C HIS A 59 6.56 -4.14 4.53
N PRO A 60 7.70 -4.56 5.10
CA PRO A 60 8.33 -5.81 4.67
C PRO A 60 7.41 -7.01 4.90
N TYR A 61 7.48 -7.98 4.00
CA TYR A 61 6.68 -9.19 4.13
C TYR A 61 7.26 -10.32 3.29
N ASN A 62 6.53 -11.45 3.23
CA ASN A 62 6.93 -12.63 2.46
C ASN A 62 6.23 -12.64 1.10
N ILE A 63 7.01 -12.85 0.04
CA ILE A 63 6.47 -12.94 -1.32
C ILE A 63 5.54 -14.14 -1.45
N SER A 64 4.47 -14.00 -2.26
CA SER A 64 3.46 -15.02 -2.52
C SER A 64 2.62 -15.41 -1.28
N SER A 65 2.65 -14.60 -0.24
CA SER A 65 1.88 -14.80 0.98
C SER A 65 1.28 -13.48 1.45
N PRO A 66 0.32 -12.90 0.70
CA PRO A 66 -0.27 -11.62 1.09
C PRO A 66 -0.89 -11.68 2.49
N PRO A 67 -0.78 -10.62 3.30
CA PRO A 67 -1.39 -10.60 4.62
C PRO A 67 -2.92 -10.77 4.50
N LYS A 68 -3.51 -11.40 5.50
CA LYS A 68 -4.97 -11.51 5.57
C LYS A 68 -5.58 -10.18 5.99
N ILE A 69 -6.77 -9.90 5.44
CA ILE A 69 -7.51 -8.68 5.77
C ILE A 69 -7.87 -8.66 7.25
N ASN A 70 -7.73 -7.49 7.84
CA ASN A 70 -8.12 -7.20 9.23
C ASN A 70 -7.46 -8.13 10.26
N THR A 71 -6.18 -8.47 10.02
CA THR A 71 -5.39 -9.26 10.95
C THR A 71 -4.07 -8.56 11.25
N LEU A 72 -3.55 -8.78 12.44
CA LEU A 72 -2.22 -8.29 12.79
C LEU A 72 -1.17 -9.04 11.97
N LEU A 73 -0.07 -8.35 11.67
CA LEU A 73 1.04 -8.97 10.94
C LEU A 73 1.64 -10.10 11.78
N THR A 74 1.95 -11.21 11.11
CA THR A 74 2.60 -12.36 11.73
C THR A 74 4.09 -12.37 11.37
N GLU A 75 4.89 -13.11 12.14
CA GLU A 75 6.28 -13.30 11.78
C GLU A 75 6.38 -14.15 10.50
N VAL A 76 7.13 -13.64 9.53
CA VAL A 76 7.34 -14.31 8.25
C VAL A 76 8.78 -14.07 7.81
N GLU A 77 9.28 -14.90 6.89
CA GLU A 77 10.53 -14.60 6.22
C GLU A 77 10.35 -13.34 5.37
N ILE A 78 11.24 -12.36 5.55
CA ILE A 78 11.17 -11.08 4.86
C ILE A 78 11.99 -11.16 3.59
N ASN A 79 11.33 -11.00 2.43
CA ASN A 79 12.01 -11.02 1.14
C ASN A 79 11.40 -10.06 0.11
N CYS A 80 10.43 -9.25 0.49
CA CYS A 80 9.87 -8.20 -0.37
C CYS A 80 9.27 -7.08 0.48
N LEU A 81 8.96 -5.97 -0.18
CA LEU A 81 8.12 -4.93 0.42
C LEU A 81 6.69 -5.14 -0.07
N PHE A 82 5.73 -5.15 0.83
CA PHE A 82 4.31 -5.22 0.49
C PHE A 82 3.68 -3.84 0.62
N ILE A 83 3.09 -3.33 -0.47
CA ILE A 83 2.30 -2.10 -0.42
C ILE A 83 0.90 -2.50 0.02
N HIS A 84 0.56 -2.16 1.26
CA HIS A 84 -0.74 -2.52 1.82
C HIS A 84 -1.85 -1.70 1.18
N ASP A 85 -1.63 -0.40 1.02
CA ASP A 85 -2.69 0.49 0.59
C ASP A 85 -2.11 1.84 0.15
N ILE A 86 -2.67 2.40 -0.92
CA ILE A 86 -2.43 3.79 -1.32
C ILE A 86 -3.77 4.41 -1.70
N VAL A 87 -4.06 5.56 -1.13
CA VAL A 87 -5.31 6.29 -1.39
C VAL A 87 -5.03 7.76 -1.55
N ILE A 88 -5.61 8.36 -2.57
CA ILE A 88 -5.68 9.81 -2.76
C ILE A 88 -7.17 10.18 -2.78
N VAL A 89 -7.57 11.16 -1.98
CA VAL A 89 -8.97 11.61 -2.00
C VAL A 89 -9.35 12.14 -3.37
N SER A 90 -10.65 12.01 -3.73
CA SER A 90 -11.11 12.22 -5.11
C SER A 90 -10.76 13.60 -5.67
N GLU A 91 -10.81 14.66 -4.85
CA GLU A 91 -10.52 16.02 -5.30
C GLU A 91 -9.08 16.22 -5.75
N TYR A 92 -8.18 15.34 -5.34
CA TYR A 92 -6.74 15.44 -5.62
C TYR A 92 -6.27 14.42 -6.65
N ARG A 93 -7.16 13.58 -7.19
CA ARG A 93 -6.80 12.58 -8.19
C ARG A 93 -6.53 13.21 -9.56
N GLY A 94 -5.75 12.51 -10.39
CA GLY A 94 -5.44 12.95 -11.73
C GLY A 94 -4.40 14.05 -11.81
N ARG A 95 -3.66 14.30 -10.74
CA ARG A 95 -2.63 15.36 -10.68
C ARG A 95 -1.21 14.81 -10.56
N GLY A 96 -1.02 13.50 -10.69
CA GLY A 96 0.31 12.88 -10.56
C GLY A 96 0.82 12.78 -9.14
N ILE A 97 -0.01 13.03 -8.14
CA ILE A 97 0.38 13.01 -6.73
C ILE A 97 0.83 11.62 -6.29
N GLY A 98 0.06 10.59 -6.63
CA GLY A 98 0.40 9.22 -6.29
C GLY A 98 1.67 8.73 -6.98
N ASN A 99 1.91 9.19 -8.21
CA ASN A 99 3.08 8.81 -8.98
C ASN A 99 4.38 9.16 -8.27
N GLU A 100 4.44 10.32 -7.63
CA GLU A 100 5.62 10.76 -6.89
C GLU A 100 5.99 9.77 -5.78
N ILE A 101 5.03 9.40 -4.95
CA ILE A 101 5.32 8.53 -3.81
C ILE A 101 5.54 7.08 -4.23
N ILE A 102 4.81 6.62 -5.25
CA ILE A 102 5.02 5.27 -5.78
C ILE A 102 6.44 5.12 -6.30
N ASN A 103 6.92 6.06 -7.10
CA ASN A 103 8.28 6.01 -7.63
C ASN A 103 9.33 6.04 -6.52
N LYS A 104 9.10 6.82 -5.47
CA LYS A 104 10.00 6.85 -4.32
C LYS A 104 10.10 5.47 -3.65
N ILE A 105 8.96 4.81 -3.44
CA ILE A 105 8.92 3.47 -2.86
C ILE A 105 9.63 2.46 -3.78
N LEU A 106 9.34 2.50 -5.09
CA LEU A 106 9.92 1.55 -6.04
C LEU A 106 11.43 1.75 -6.22
N ASP A 107 11.90 2.99 -6.16
CA ASP A 107 13.32 3.29 -6.30
C ASP A 107 14.14 2.76 -5.12
N ASN A 108 13.53 2.60 -3.96
CA ASN A 108 14.21 2.18 -2.74
C ASN A 108 14.05 0.69 -2.43
N ASN A 109 13.31 -0.07 -3.26
CA ASN A 109 13.01 -1.47 -2.98
C ASN A 109 13.11 -2.31 -4.24
N THR A 110 13.82 -3.45 -4.15
CA THR A 110 14.06 -4.30 -5.32
C THR A 110 12.83 -5.11 -5.69
N ILE A 111 12.23 -5.79 -4.72
CA ILE A 111 11.07 -6.64 -4.94
C ILE A 111 9.89 -6.04 -4.17
N VAL A 112 8.80 -5.74 -4.89
CA VAL A 112 7.62 -5.13 -4.29
C VAL A 112 6.38 -5.94 -4.69
N SER A 113 5.50 -6.17 -3.75
CA SER A 113 4.24 -6.87 -4.00
C SER A 113 3.06 -6.07 -3.48
N LEU A 114 1.88 -6.41 -3.96
CA LEU A 114 0.63 -5.78 -3.54
C LEU A 114 -0.56 -6.62 -3.98
N VAL A 115 -1.75 -6.22 -3.54
CA VAL A 115 -3.01 -6.80 -4.00
C VAL A 115 -3.82 -5.68 -4.65
N ALA A 116 -4.10 -5.83 -5.95
CA ALA A 116 -4.99 -4.92 -6.67
C ALA A 116 -6.44 -5.30 -6.40
N CYS A 117 -7.27 -4.32 -6.06
CA CYS A 117 -8.65 -4.59 -5.65
C CYS A 117 -9.59 -4.96 -6.81
N ASP A 118 -9.23 -4.59 -8.04
CA ASP A 118 -10.04 -4.85 -9.25
C ASP A 118 -9.16 -4.76 -10.51
N ASP A 119 -9.78 -4.97 -11.68
CA ASP A 119 -9.05 -4.93 -12.95
C ASP A 119 -8.52 -3.54 -13.29
N LYS A 120 -9.20 -2.48 -12.88
CA LYS A 120 -8.72 -1.11 -13.10
C LYS A 120 -7.44 -0.85 -12.29
N ALA A 121 -7.43 -1.27 -11.05
CA ALA A 121 -6.23 -1.18 -10.21
C ALA A 121 -5.11 -2.06 -10.77
N LYS A 122 -5.43 -3.26 -11.25
CA LYS A 122 -4.46 -4.15 -11.89
C LYS A 122 -3.78 -3.43 -13.06
N ASP A 123 -4.53 -2.83 -13.96
CA ASP A 123 -3.99 -2.13 -15.12
C ASP A 123 -3.12 -0.95 -14.69
N PHE A 124 -3.53 -0.24 -13.65
CA PHE A 124 -2.73 0.85 -13.08
C PHE A 124 -1.35 0.34 -12.65
N TRP A 125 -1.31 -0.77 -11.90
CA TRP A 125 -0.04 -1.31 -11.40
C TRP A 125 0.81 -1.95 -12.50
N ILE A 126 0.19 -2.52 -13.53
CA ILE A 126 0.94 -3.00 -14.70
C ILE A 126 1.76 -1.85 -15.32
N SER A 127 1.23 -0.63 -15.33
CA SER A 127 1.95 0.53 -15.86
C SER A 127 3.23 0.84 -15.08
N TYR A 128 3.35 0.38 -13.83
CA TYR A 128 4.56 0.52 -13.03
C TYR A 128 5.49 -0.69 -13.10
N GLY A 129 5.16 -1.68 -13.92
CA GLY A 129 5.99 -2.86 -14.10
C GLY A 129 5.62 -4.05 -13.23
N PHE A 130 4.48 -4.01 -12.54
CA PHE A 130 3.99 -5.16 -11.79
C PHE A 130 3.40 -6.19 -12.73
N GLU A 131 3.50 -7.45 -12.34
CA GLU A 131 2.92 -8.58 -13.05
C GLU A 131 2.00 -9.35 -12.11
N VAL A 132 0.91 -9.90 -12.65
CA VAL A 132 0.01 -10.76 -11.88
C VAL A 132 0.74 -12.05 -11.53
N ASP A 133 0.70 -12.46 -10.28
CA ASP A 133 1.20 -13.76 -9.84
C ASP A 133 0.02 -14.73 -9.76
N GLU A 134 -0.22 -15.47 -10.83
CA GLU A 134 -1.35 -16.39 -10.95
C GLU A 134 -1.22 -17.63 -10.05
N THR A 135 -0.04 -17.87 -9.48
CA THR A 135 0.19 -19.02 -8.60
C THR A 135 -0.17 -18.73 -7.15
N THR A 136 -0.49 -17.47 -6.83
CA THR A 136 -0.84 -17.06 -5.46
C THR A 136 -2.33 -16.73 -5.40
N ASP A 137 -3.07 -17.49 -4.60
CA ASP A 137 -4.48 -17.21 -4.35
C ASP A 137 -4.63 -16.06 -3.37
N CYS A 138 -5.58 -15.19 -3.64
CA CYS A 138 -5.92 -14.08 -2.76
C CYS A 138 -7.41 -13.81 -2.86
N ASP A 139 -8.11 -13.90 -1.73
CA ASP A 139 -9.57 -13.80 -1.69
C ASP A 139 -10.08 -12.35 -1.64
N TYR A 140 -9.20 -11.36 -1.58
CA TYR A 140 -9.61 -9.95 -1.59
C TYR A 140 -9.05 -9.14 -2.76
N GLY A 141 -8.50 -9.80 -3.77
CA GLY A 141 -8.02 -9.11 -4.97
C GLY A 141 -7.02 -9.92 -5.77
N ILE A 142 -6.26 -9.22 -6.59
CA ILE A 142 -5.30 -9.80 -7.53
C ILE A 142 -3.89 -9.54 -7.00
N TYR A 143 -3.18 -10.60 -6.64
CA TYR A 143 -1.81 -10.47 -6.13
C TYR A 143 -0.85 -10.16 -7.28
N MET A 144 -0.02 -9.16 -7.09
CA MET A 144 0.92 -8.69 -8.12
C MET A 144 2.31 -8.49 -7.53
N VAL A 145 3.33 -8.71 -8.34
CA VAL A 145 4.73 -8.58 -7.93
C VAL A 145 5.51 -7.83 -8.99
N LYS A 146 6.39 -6.94 -8.55
CA LYS A 146 7.39 -6.30 -9.40
C LYS A 146 8.76 -6.89 -9.08
N ASN A 147 9.49 -7.28 -10.14
CA ASN A 147 10.82 -7.91 -10.03
C ASN A 147 10.81 -9.24 -9.26
N LYS A 148 9.78 -10.06 -9.47
CA LYS A 148 9.72 -11.38 -8.86
C LYS A 148 10.98 -12.18 -9.19
N PRO A 149 11.65 -12.78 -8.19
CA PRO A 149 12.87 -13.58 -8.46
C PRO A 149 12.55 -14.76 -9.35
N GLU A 150 13.43 -15.04 -10.30
CA GLU A 150 13.38 -16.27 -11.10
C GLU A 150 13.88 -17.45 -10.27
N ARG A 151 13.42 -18.62 -10.62
CA ARG A 151 13.84 -19.85 -9.97
C ARG A 151 14.97 -20.53 -10.73
#